data_7008b84e2551966be250867c79abdcb0
#
_entry.id   7008b84e2551966be250867c79abdcb0
#
_cell.length_a   1.000
_cell.length_b   1.000
_cell.length_c   1.000
_cell.angle_alpha   90.00
_cell.angle_beta   90.00
_cell.angle_gamma   90.00
#
_symmetry.space_group_name_H-M   'P 1'
#
loop_
_entity.id
_entity.type
_entity.pdbx_description
1 polymer ?
#
loop_
_entity_poly.entity_id
_entity_poly.type
_entity_poly.pdbx_seq_one_letter_code
_entity_poly.pdbx_strand_id
1 'polypeptide(L)'
;MDECRPGGRLFELYPDGREPRVMAENLPLPNALSVGPDGNLYFPQIAAGEIWRCPLEGGAPERFMDGFAVPTAVKFDQNGLLTITQAASGEVTKIDIQSGEKTIVANVRPGIDNLAIADDNRLFISHFVDGGVAEIQADGTERILVPAGLLGPFGITVTNDGTIYAADGMSMIAVSQDGQISRPTMFTQEGYPGFIRGIATGPAGSVYVTTSAGEVVLYNFNTREPQILVNELNELYSLTPTQDGAVVVAEGGEGRLLKVTSNGDITVLARGLGRPNGVVVAGDGSCYVSEPDKGQVSYVNGGTSTLIEGLSSPQGLALLGDQLLIVDSGSKELIAVSLATKQRQTIGSNLPVGPQPGVTPQPLMGIAGLIQGPLTSFSGLAVGSDGTVYIAADGEGSVLTLKRT
;
A
#
# COMPACT_ATOMS: atom_id res chain seq x y z
N MET A 1 27.08 5.34 1.40
CA MET A 1 26.50 5.58 0.07
C MET A 1 27.18 4.61 -0.85
N ASP A 2 26.73 3.39 -0.89
CA ASP A 2 27.26 2.42 -1.83
C ASP A 2 26.19 1.45 -2.24
N GLU A 3 26.19 1.20 -3.55
CA GLU A 3 25.45 0.22 -4.30
C GLU A 3 24.04 0.63 -4.75
N CYS A 4 23.99 1.53 -5.76
CA CYS A 4 22.98 1.42 -6.80
C CYS A 4 22.99 -0.03 -7.28
N ARG A 5 21.97 -0.81 -6.90
CA ARG A 5 21.88 -2.22 -7.28
C ARG A 5 21.85 -2.29 -8.81
N PRO A 6 22.78 -3.01 -9.45
CA PRO A 6 22.76 -3.20 -10.88
C PRO A 6 21.54 -4.02 -11.25
N GLY A 7 20.67 -3.53 -12.15
CA GLY A 7 19.52 -4.33 -12.53
C GLY A 7 18.60 -3.73 -13.57
N GLY A 8 18.56 -2.42 -13.75
CA GLY A 8 17.75 -1.80 -14.79
C GLY A 8 18.28 -2.09 -16.17
N ARG A 9 17.40 -2.47 -17.10
CA ARG A 9 17.75 -2.76 -18.50
C ARG A 9 16.73 -2.16 -19.44
N LEU A 10 17.18 -1.80 -20.63
CA LEU A 10 16.35 -1.48 -21.79
C LEU A 10 16.40 -2.64 -22.77
N PHE A 11 15.22 -3.03 -23.27
CA PHE A 11 15.07 -4.08 -24.26
C PHE A 11 14.31 -3.56 -25.48
N GLU A 12 14.71 -4.02 -26.66
CA GLU A 12 13.89 -3.99 -27.85
C GLU A 12 13.21 -5.35 -28.01
N LEU A 13 11.88 -5.34 -28.10
CA LEU A 13 11.06 -6.53 -28.31
C LEU A 13 10.60 -6.60 -29.77
N TYR A 14 10.51 -7.79 -30.31
CA TYR A 14 10.13 -8.02 -31.70
C TYR A 14 8.81 -8.76 -31.82
N PRO A 15 7.84 -8.26 -32.60
CA PRO A 15 6.55 -8.90 -32.79
C PRO A 15 6.60 -10.32 -33.41
N ASP A 16 7.69 -10.66 -34.09
CA ASP A 16 7.92 -11.97 -34.71
C ASP A 16 8.43 -13.04 -33.74
N GLY A 17 8.58 -12.70 -32.45
CA GLY A 17 8.95 -13.63 -31.39
C GLY A 17 10.43 -14.02 -31.33
N ARG A 18 11.30 -13.35 -32.09
CA ARG A 18 12.75 -13.52 -31.94
C ARG A 18 13.22 -13.00 -30.57
N GLU A 19 14.40 -13.41 -30.14
CA GLU A 19 14.99 -13.03 -28.85
C GLU A 19 15.09 -11.50 -28.70
N PRO A 20 14.72 -10.95 -27.53
CA PRO A 20 14.87 -9.54 -27.23
C PRO A 20 16.30 -9.06 -27.33
N ARG A 21 16.53 -7.91 -27.93
CA ARG A 21 17.83 -7.25 -27.92
C ARG A 21 17.99 -6.40 -26.67
N VAL A 22 19.04 -6.63 -25.89
CA VAL A 22 19.42 -5.74 -24.80
C VAL A 22 20.04 -4.47 -25.38
N MET A 23 19.42 -3.33 -25.13
CA MET A 23 19.89 -2.02 -25.61
C MET A 23 20.85 -1.36 -24.61
N ALA A 24 20.55 -1.49 -23.31
CA ALA A 24 21.38 -0.97 -22.23
C ALA A 24 21.18 -1.77 -20.93
N GLU A 25 22.22 -1.81 -20.10
CA GLU A 25 22.24 -2.51 -18.81
C GLU A 25 22.80 -1.63 -17.69
N ASN A 26 22.65 -2.09 -16.45
CA ASN A 26 23.16 -1.43 -15.24
C ASN A 26 22.62 0.00 -15.05
N LEU A 27 21.34 0.19 -15.38
CA LEU A 27 20.67 1.47 -15.24
C LEU A 27 20.08 1.63 -13.84
N PRO A 28 20.21 2.81 -13.20
CA PRO A 28 19.63 3.07 -11.88
C PRO A 28 18.12 3.34 -11.97
N LEU A 29 17.28 2.30 -11.90
CA LEU A 29 15.82 2.36 -11.93
C LEU A 29 15.25 3.14 -13.14
N PRO A 30 15.46 2.67 -14.39
CA PRO A 30 14.79 3.25 -15.55
C PRO A 30 13.28 2.97 -15.45
N ASN A 31 12.47 3.97 -15.84
CA ASN A 31 11.02 3.85 -15.86
C ASN A 31 10.47 4.13 -17.27
N ALA A 32 9.26 4.62 -17.39
CA ALA A 32 8.58 4.88 -18.67
C ALA A 32 9.49 5.55 -19.71
N LEU A 33 9.36 5.17 -20.96
CA LEU A 33 10.24 5.61 -22.03
C LEU A 33 9.44 6.20 -23.22
N SER A 34 10.09 7.06 -24.00
CA SER A 34 9.51 7.68 -25.19
C SER A 34 10.57 7.90 -26.25
N VAL A 35 10.21 7.64 -27.51
CA VAL A 35 11.08 7.95 -28.65
C VAL A 35 10.95 9.43 -28.98
N GLY A 36 12.08 10.11 -29.07
CA GLY A 36 12.16 11.52 -29.42
C GLY A 36 12.17 11.77 -30.92
N PRO A 37 11.88 13.02 -31.36
CA PRO A 37 11.92 13.41 -32.75
C PRO A 37 13.34 13.38 -33.36
N ASP A 38 14.36 13.32 -32.52
CA ASP A 38 15.76 13.19 -32.86
C ASP A 38 16.24 11.73 -33.07
N GLY A 39 15.32 10.75 -32.92
CA GLY A 39 15.61 9.32 -33.04
C GLY A 39 16.28 8.70 -31.81
N ASN A 40 16.31 9.39 -30.67
CA ASN A 40 16.76 8.84 -29.41
C ASN A 40 15.57 8.36 -28.55
N LEU A 41 15.83 7.34 -27.73
CA LEU A 41 14.94 6.89 -26.69
C LEU A 41 15.26 7.68 -25.42
N TYR A 42 14.27 8.36 -24.84
CA TYR A 42 14.37 9.11 -23.60
C TYR A 42 13.71 8.33 -22.46
N PHE A 43 14.32 8.35 -21.29
CA PHE A 43 13.78 7.67 -20.09
C PHE A 43 14.30 8.31 -18.80
N PRO A 44 13.48 8.31 -17.74
CA PRO A 44 13.91 8.76 -16.43
C PRO A 44 14.75 7.70 -15.73
N GLN A 45 15.69 8.14 -14.92
CA GLN A 45 16.41 7.38 -13.90
C GLN A 45 15.89 7.83 -12.55
N ILE A 46 14.90 7.15 -12.00
CA ILE A 46 14.16 7.57 -10.82
C ILE A 46 15.09 7.85 -9.64
N ALA A 47 15.97 6.91 -9.32
CA ALA A 47 16.86 7.01 -8.16
C ALA A 47 17.92 8.12 -8.28
N ALA A 48 18.28 8.50 -9.52
CA ALA A 48 19.28 9.53 -9.76
C ALA A 48 18.67 10.94 -9.93
N GLY A 49 17.35 11.05 -10.12
CA GLY A 49 16.69 12.32 -10.43
C GLY A 49 17.10 12.87 -11.81
N GLU A 50 17.32 11.99 -12.76
CA GLU A 50 17.90 12.33 -14.07
C GLU A 50 17.00 11.84 -15.22
N ILE A 51 17.11 12.50 -16.37
CA ILE A 51 16.62 12.01 -17.66
C ILE A 51 17.83 11.59 -18.51
N TRP A 52 17.76 10.41 -19.04
CA TRP A 52 18.76 9.82 -19.91
C TRP A 52 18.21 9.61 -21.31
N ARG A 53 19.11 9.47 -22.27
CA ARG A 53 18.76 9.11 -23.66
C ARG A 53 19.72 8.05 -24.21
N CYS A 54 19.23 7.31 -25.21
CA CYS A 54 19.95 6.25 -25.87
C CYS A 54 19.54 6.22 -27.36
N PRO A 55 20.47 6.10 -28.35
CA PRO A 55 20.11 5.91 -29.75
C PRO A 55 19.29 4.63 -29.96
N LEU A 56 18.25 4.68 -30.80
CA LEU A 56 17.40 3.50 -31.08
C LEU A 56 18.19 2.35 -31.73
N GLU A 57 19.20 2.66 -32.55
CA GLU A 57 20.07 1.62 -33.13
C GLU A 57 20.95 0.92 -32.10
N GLY A 58 20.97 1.42 -30.87
CA GLY A 58 21.84 0.97 -29.79
C GLY A 58 23.06 1.87 -29.62
N GLY A 59 23.65 1.81 -28.45
CA GLY A 59 24.81 2.63 -28.08
C GLY A 59 24.83 2.83 -26.57
N ALA A 60 25.85 3.48 -26.05
CA ALA A 60 25.92 3.80 -24.63
C ALA A 60 24.87 4.85 -24.30
N PRO A 61 24.00 4.59 -23.29
CA PRO A 61 23.09 5.62 -22.81
C PRO A 61 23.88 6.76 -22.17
N GLU A 62 23.39 7.98 -22.34
CA GLU A 62 23.99 9.17 -21.75
C GLU A 62 22.98 9.98 -20.96
N ARG A 63 23.44 10.70 -19.94
CA ARG A 63 22.61 11.63 -19.20
C ARG A 63 22.29 12.83 -20.10
N PHE A 64 20.99 13.06 -20.29
CA PHE A 64 20.49 14.23 -21.01
C PHE A 64 20.35 15.45 -20.09
N MET A 65 19.75 15.24 -18.90
CA MET A 65 19.46 16.33 -17.96
C MET A 65 19.29 15.81 -16.53
N ASP A 66 19.53 16.65 -15.54
CA ASP A 66 19.38 16.33 -14.12
C ASP A 66 18.51 17.34 -13.35
N GLY A 67 18.40 17.17 -12.02
CA GLY A 67 17.69 18.08 -11.14
C GLY A 67 16.18 17.85 -11.09
N PHE A 68 15.72 16.61 -11.25
CA PHE A 68 14.32 16.24 -11.15
C PHE A 68 14.03 15.53 -9.81
N ALA A 69 12.86 15.83 -9.23
CA ALA A 69 12.40 15.25 -7.98
C ALA A 69 11.64 13.95 -8.23
N VAL A 70 12.36 12.82 -8.31
CA VAL A 70 11.80 11.49 -8.59
C VAL A 70 11.03 11.49 -9.93
N PRO A 71 11.73 11.62 -11.08
CA PRO A 71 11.06 11.64 -12.39
C PRO A 71 10.54 10.24 -12.72
N THR A 72 9.24 10.13 -13.04
CA THR A 72 8.56 8.84 -13.24
C THR A 72 8.23 8.56 -14.69
N ALA A 73 7.82 9.54 -15.47
CA ALA A 73 7.48 9.33 -16.87
C ALA A 73 7.94 10.46 -17.76
N VAL A 74 8.14 10.11 -19.05
CA VAL A 74 8.49 11.02 -20.14
C VAL A 74 7.63 10.73 -21.36
N LYS A 75 7.13 11.77 -22.03
CA LYS A 75 6.44 11.67 -23.32
C LYS A 75 6.72 12.91 -24.17
N PHE A 76 6.86 12.72 -25.47
CA PHE A 76 6.89 13.83 -26.41
C PHE A 76 5.48 14.22 -26.82
N ASP A 77 5.23 15.52 -26.88
CA ASP A 77 4.01 16.08 -27.45
C ASP A 77 4.14 16.26 -28.97
N GLN A 78 3.04 16.67 -29.63
CA GLN A 78 3.02 16.86 -31.10
C GLN A 78 3.92 18.01 -31.57
N ASN A 79 4.38 18.86 -30.67
CA ASN A 79 5.32 19.95 -30.96
C ASN A 79 6.79 19.51 -30.75
N GLY A 80 7.03 18.28 -30.33
CA GLY A 80 8.36 17.75 -30.05
C GLY A 80 8.94 18.16 -28.69
N LEU A 81 8.12 18.69 -27.78
CA LEU A 81 8.54 19.00 -26.42
C LEU A 81 8.44 17.74 -25.55
N LEU A 82 9.48 17.49 -24.76
CA LEU A 82 9.53 16.39 -23.80
C LEU A 82 8.80 16.77 -22.51
N THR A 83 7.68 16.13 -22.21
CA THR A 83 6.94 16.31 -20.95
C THR A 83 7.38 15.28 -19.94
N ILE A 84 7.64 15.71 -18.71
CA ILE A 84 8.15 14.90 -17.58
C ILE A 84 7.24 15.05 -16.38
N THR A 85 6.90 13.94 -15.72
CA THR A 85 6.24 13.93 -14.41
C THR A 85 7.25 13.69 -13.29
N GLN A 86 7.09 14.40 -12.17
CA GLN A 86 7.96 14.31 -11.01
C GLN A 86 7.15 13.92 -9.77
N ALA A 87 7.29 12.68 -9.32
CA ALA A 87 6.46 12.12 -8.26
C ALA A 87 6.62 12.83 -6.91
N ALA A 88 7.84 13.22 -6.54
CA ALA A 88 8.09 13.80 -5.21
C ALA A 88 7.64 15.27 -5.11
N SER A 89 7.78 16.05 -6.17
CA SER A 89 7.38 17.47 -6.17
C SER A 89 5.94 17.71 -6.66
N GLY A 90 5.39 16.80 -7.48
CA GLY A 90 4.13 17.03 -8.19
C GLY A 90 4.27 17.95 -9.41
N GLU A 91 5.48 18.30 -9.81
CA GLU A 91 5.70 19.13 -10.99
C GLU A 91 5.53 18.33 -12.28
N VAL A 92 4.87 18.95 -13.25
CA VAL A 92 4.87 18.53 -14.65
C VAL A 92 5.64 19.56 -15.45
N THR A 93 6.74 19.12 -16.05
CA THR A 93 7.70 19.99 -16.75
C THR A 93 7.75 19.65 -18.24
N LYS A 94 7.74 20.66 -19.11
CA LYS A 94 8.05 20.52 -20.54
C LYS A 94 9.47 21.01 -20.84
N ILE A 95 10.17 20.31 -21.73
CA ILE A 95 11.54 20.62 -22.13
C ILE A 95 11.62 20.65 -23.66
N ASP A 96 12.19 21.72 -24.19
CA ASP A 96 12.69 21.75 -25.54
C ASP A 96 14.07 21.05 -25.56
N ILE A 97 14.14 19.90 -26.22
CA ILE A 97 15.39 19.10 -26.25
C ILE A 97 16.53 19.71 -27.04
N GLN A 98 16.26 20.74 -27.85
CA GLN A 98 17.29 21.44 -28.66
C GLN A 98 17.91 22.58 -27.85
N SER A 99 17.09 23.40 -27.22
CA SER A 99 17.57 24.55 -26.43
C SER A 99 17.90 24.18 -24.97
N GLY A 100 17.31 23.10 -24.44
CA GLY A 100 17.36 22.74 -23.02
C GLY A 100 16.45 23.59 -22.13
N GLU A 101 15.59 24.44 -22.71
CA GLU A 101 14.67 25.29 -21.97
C GLU A 101 13.62 24.44 -21.25
N LYS A 102 13.43 24.72 -19.94
CA LYS A 102 12.44 24.07 -19.08
C LYS A 102 11.28 24.99 -18.78
N THR A 103 10.05 24.51 -18.89
CA THR A 103 8.82 25.20 -18.49
C THR A 103 7.99 24.31 -17.57
N ILE A 104 7.69 24.77 -16.37
CA ILE A 104 6.74 24.10 -15.49
C ILE A 104 5.32 24.40 -16.00
N VAL A 105 4.58 23.38 -16.39
CA VAL A 105 3.23 23.52 -16.94
C VAL A 105 2.14 23.24 -15.91
N ALA A 106 2.47 22.51 -14.84
CA ALA A 106 1.57 22.32 -13.71
C ALA A 106 2.35 22.00 -12.42
N ASN A 107 1.75 22.34 -11.29
CA ASN A 107 2.12 21.88 -9.97
C ASN A 107 0.88 21.22 -9.36
N VAL A 108 0.90 19.91 -9.26
CA VAL A 108 -0.20 19.13 -8.69
C VAL A 108 0.24 18.49 -7.38
N ARG A 109 -0.65 17.76 -6.71
CA ARG A 109 -0.25 17.03 -5.51
C ARG A 109 0.84 15.99 -5.85
N PRO A 110 1.82 15.73 -4.96
CA PRO A 110 2.82 14.68 -5.13
C PRO A 110 2.19 13.29 -5.32
N GLY A 111 2.95 12.37 -5.95
CA GLY A 111 2.51 11.01 -6.20
C GLY A 111 1.99 10.79 -7.63
N ILE A 112 2.29 11.70 -8.56
CA ILE A 112 2.07 11.46 -10.00
C ILE A 112 3.03 10.40 -10.50
N ASP A 113 2.53 9.50 -11.34
CA ASP A 113 3.33 8.39 -11.87
C ASP A 113 3.52 8.50 -13.38
N ASN A 114 2.44 8.44 -14.12
CA ASN A 114 2.52 8.36 -15.57
C ASN A 114 1.73 9.48 -16.23
N LEU A 115 1.97 9.66 -17.53
CA LEU A 115 1.28 10.64 -18.34
C LEU A 115 0.91 10.08 -19.71
N ALA A 116 -0.14 10.65 -20.29
CA ALA A 116 -0.51 10.45 -21.68
C ALA A 116 -0.76 11.80 -22.33
N ILE A 117 -0.44 11.89 -23.62
CA ILE A 117 -0.66 13.09 -24.43
C ILE A 117 -1.51 12.68 -25.63
N ALA A 118 -2.66 13.32 -25.80
CA ALA A 118 -3.53 13.10 -26.94
C ALA A 118 -2.99 13.82 -28.19
N ASP A 119 -3.55 13.46 -29.35
CA ASP A 119 -3.15 14.04 -30.66
C ASP A 119 -3.39 15.57 -30.73
N ASP A 120 -4.30 16.08 -29.92
CA ASP A 120 -4.61 17.50 -29.77
C ASP A 120 -3.79 18.17 -28.64
N ASN A 121 -2.74 17.52 -28.15
CA ASN A 121 -1.86 17.95 -27.06
C ASN A 121 -2.51 18.08 -25.67
N ARG A 122 -3.72 17.57 -25.44
CA ARG A 122 -4.24 17.45 -24.09
C ARG A 122 -3.37 16.50 -23.27
N LEU A 123 -3.06 16.92 -22.05
CA LEU A 123 -2.17 16.21 -21.13
C LEU A 123 -2.98 15.57 -20.01
N PHE A 124 -2.76 14.28 -19.81
CA PHE A 124 -3.38 13.50 -18.76
C PHE A 124 -2.30 12.93 -17.85
N ILE A 125 -2.58 12.90 -16.55
CA ILE A 125 -1.69 12.33 -15.54
C ILE A 125 -2.42 11.28 -14.70
N SER A 126 -1.69 10.31 -14.20
CA SER A 126 -2.17 9.36 -13.20
C SER A 126 -1.39 9.49 -11.90
N HIS A 127 -2.08 9.22 -10.78
CA HIS A 127 -1.47 9.19 -9.46
C HIS A 127 -1.37 7.75 -8.97
N PHE A 128 -0.15 7.29 -8.63
CA PHE A 128 0.05 5.93 -8.13
C PHE A 128 -0.33 5.78 -6.64
N VAL A 129 -0.35 6.90 -5.90
CA VAL A 129 -0.62 6.89 -4.44
C VAL A 129 -2.12 6.76 -4.13
N ASP A 130 -3.00 7.15 -5.04
CA ASP A 130 -4.44 7.22 -4.79
C ASP A 130 -5.33 6.80 -5.98
N GLY A 131 -4.72 6.34 -7.08
CA GLY A 131 -5.43 5.84 -8.25
C GLY A 131 -6.15 6.93 -9.07
N GLY A 132 -5.97 8.19 -8.75
CA GLY A 132 -6.61 9.30 -9.46
C GLY A 132 -6.09 9.48 -10.88
N VAL A 133 -6.96 9.95 -11.80
CA VAL A 133 -6.59 10.40 -13.16
C VAL A 133 -7.13 11.79 -13.38
N ALA A 134 -6.29 12.69 -13.88
CA ALA A 134 -6.66 14.07 -14.18
C ALA A 134 -6.16 14.51 -15.55
N GLU A 135 -6.86 15.45 -16.16
CA GLU A 135 -6.38 16.25 -17.29
C GLU A 135 -5.80 17.56 -16.76
N ILE A 136 -4.60 17.90 -17.22
CA ILE A 136 -3.98 19.19 -16.93
C ILE A 136 -4.50 20.23 -17.92
N GLN A 137 -5.16 21.25 -17.40
CA GLN A 137 -5.69 22.34 -18.19
C GLN A 137 -4.60 23.33 -18.62
N ALA A 138 -4.90 24.20 -19.57
CA ALA A 138 -3.93 25.17 -20.10
C ALA A 138 -3.41 26.18 -19.03
N ASP A 139 -4.15 26.38 -17.95
CA ASP A 139 -3.76 27.20 -16.81
C ASP A 139 -2.98 26.44 -15.73
N GLY A 140 -2.67 25.16 -15.96
CA GLY A 140 -1.97 24.27 -15.04
C GLY A 140 -2.85 23.64 -13.96
N THR A 141 -4.16 23.87 -13.97
CA THR A 141 -5.10 23.26 -13.02
C THR A 141 -5.48 21.84 -13.45
N GLU A 142 -5.94 21.02 -12.48
CA GLU A 142 -6.41 19.66 -12.72
C GLU A 142 -7.93 19.63 -12.99
N ARG A 143 -8.33 18.98 -14.06
CA ARG A 143 -9.71 18.51 -14.25
C ARG A 143 -9.76 17.02 -13.92
N ILE A 144 -10.35 16.68 -12.78
CA ILE A 144 -10.43 15.28 -12.32
C ILE A 144 -11.33 14.46 -13.26
N LEU A 145 -10.80 13.36 -13.79
CA LEU A 145 -11.50 12.40 -14.63
C LEU A 145 -11.90 11.16 -13.85
N VAL A 146 -10.96 10.65 -13.03
CA VAL A 146 -11.18 9.57 -12.08
C VAL A 146 -10.83 10.12 -10.71
N PRO A 147 -11.77 10.17 -9.76
CA PRO A 147 -11.49 10.63 -8.41
C PRO A 147 -10.41 9.79 -7.73
N ALA A 148 -9.60 10.43 -6.89
CA ALA A 148 -8.72 9.73 -5.98
C ALA A 148 -9.51 8.88 -4.99
N GLY A 149 -8.99 7.71 -4.65
CA GLY A 149 -9.57 6.77 -3.70
C GLY A 149 -8.50 6.11 -2.84
N LEU A 150 -8.84 4.97 -2.26
CA LEU A 150 -7.88 4.08 -1.64
C LEU A 150 -7.45 3.05 -2.68
N LEU A 151 -6.15 2.73 -2.73
CA LEU A 151 -5.61 1.75 -3.69
C LEU A 151 -5.99 0.30 -3.35
N GLY A 152 -6.25 0.05 -2.08
CA GLY A 152 -6.59 -1.25 -1.53
C GLY A 152 -6.24 -1.23 -0.05
N PRO A 153 -7.15 -0.74 0.80
CA PRO A 153 -6.89 -0.64 2.22
C PRO A 153 -6.74 -2.03 2.84
N PHE A 154 -5.68 -2.20 3.62
CA PHE A 154 -5.38 -3.41 4.37
C PHE A 154 -5.93 -3.31 5.80
N GLY A 155 -5.08 -2.99 6.75
CA GLY A 155 -5.48 -2.78 8.14
C GLY A 155 -6.24 -1.48 8.33
N ILE A 156 -7.12 -1.46 9.31
CA ILE A 156 -7.94 -0.30 9.68
C ILE A 156 -8.03 -0.19 11.19
N THR A 157 -8.04 1.03 11.69
CA THR A 157 -8.29 1.32 13.11
C THR A 157 -9.11 2.59 13.25
N VAL A 158 -9.75 2.78 14.41
CA VAL A 158 -10.52 3.97 14.71
C VAL A 158 -10.09 4.50 16.07
N THR A 159 -9.81 5.80 16.13
CA THR A 159 -9.42 6.50 17.36
C THR A 159 -10.63 6.89 18.18
N ASN A 160 -10.41 7.29 19.43
CA ASN A 160 -11.49 7.69 20.34
C ASN A 160 -12.27 8.92 19.86
N ASP A 161 -11.65 9.79 19.06
CA ASP A 161 -12.30 10.94 18.43
C ASP A 161 -13.06 10.58 17.15
N GLY A 162 -13.10 9.27 16.80
CA GLY A 162 -13.80 8.76 15.62
C GLY A 162 -13.06 8.93 14.31
N THR A 163 -11.80 9.37 14.31
CA THR A 163 -10.97 9.37 13.12
C THR A 163 -10.59 7.94 12.74
N ILE A 164 -10.83 7.57 11.48
CA ILE A 164 -10.48 6.26 10.94
C ILE A 164 -9.10 6.37 10.28
N TYR A 165 -8.17 5.51 10.66
CA TYR A 165 -6.91 5.34 9.94
C TYR A 165 -6.91 4.02 9.19
N ALA A 166 -6.48 4.06 7.93
CA ALA A 166 -6.31 2.88 7.08
C ALA A 166 -4.88 2.79 6.54
N ALA A 167 -4.32 1.59 6.58
CA ALA A 167 -3.08 1.25 5.91
C ALA A 167 -3.39 1.01 4.42
N ASP A 168 -2.95 1.90 3.55
CA ASP A 168 -3.21 1.84 2.10
C ASP A 168 -1.91 1.56 1.32
N GLY A 169 -1.06 0.72 1.90
CA GLY A 169 0.23 0.30 1.33
C GLY A 169 1.22 1.44 1.21
N MET A 170 1.12 2.25 0.18
CA MET A 170 2.02 3.38 -0.10
C MET A 170 1.60 4.68 0.59
N SER A 171 0.48 4.70 1.31
CA SER A 171 0.04 5.85 2.09
C SER A 171 -0.69 5.43 3.35
N MET A 172 -0.75 6.32 4.31
CA MET A 172 -1.65 6.22 5.44
C MET A 172 -2.84 7.15 5.18
N ILE A 173 -4.03 6.60 5.25
CA ILE A 173 -5.27 7.36 5.06
C ILE A 173 -5.85 7.70 6.42
N ALA A 174 -6.34 8.93 6.56
CA ALA A 174 -7.17 9.35 7.68
C ALA A 174 -8.53 9.83 7.15
N VAL A 175 -9.61 9.29 7.70
CA VAL A 175 -10.99 9.70 7.38
C VAL A 175 -11.59 10.27 8.66
N SER A 176 -11.95 11.55 8.62
CA SER A 176 -12.62 12.24 9.73
C SER A 176 -14.10 11.87 9.83
N GLN A 177 -14.74 12.23 10.94
CA GLN A 177 -16.17 11.92 11.18
C GLN A 177 -17.12 12.53 10.12
N ASP A 178 -16.75 13.65 9.51
CA ASP A 178 -17.48 14.30 8.42
C ASP A 178 -17.15 13.72 7.03
N GLY A 179 -16.35 12.64 6.98
CA GLY A 179 -16.01 11.91 5.76
C GLY A 179 -14.88 12.54 4.95
N GLN A 180 -14.17 13.55 5.48
CA GLN A 180 -13.02 14.13 4.79
C GLN A 180 -11.85 13.16 4.81
N ILE A 181 -11.26 12.93 3.63
CA ILE A 181 -10.10 12.05 3.44
C ILE A 181 -8.83 12.90 3.41
N SER A 182 -7.86 12.51 4.21
CA SER A 182 -6.51 13.08 4.19
C SER A 182 -5.45 11.99 4.16
N ARG A 183 -4.23 12.34 3.77
CA ARG A 183 -3.06 11.44 3.77
C ARG A 183 -1.98 12.03 4.67
N PRO A 184 -1.98 11.66 5.96
CA PRO A 184 -1.01 12.17 6.93
C PRO A 184 0.45 11.90 6.54
N THR A 185 0.70 10.78 5.85
CA THR A 185 2.00 10.42 5.32
C THR A 185 1.87 9.50 4.10
N MET A 186 2.88 9.52 3.23
CA MET A 186 2.93 8.71 2.01
C MET A 186 4.38 8.36 1.63
N PHE A 187 4.54 7.37 0.77
CA PHE A 187 5.81 6.79 0.33
C PHE A 187 6.88 7.81 -0.13
N THR A 188 6.47 8.93 -0.73
CA THR A 188 7.40 9.97 -1.21
C THR A 188 7.85 10.96 -0.14
N GLN A 189 7.35 10.82 1.09
CA GLN A 189 7.69 11.73 2.20
C GLN A 189 8.74 11.10 3.12
N GLU A 190 9.65 11.95 3.61
CA GLU A 190 10.61 11.55 4.63
C GLU A 190 9.89 11.04 5.89
N GLY A 191 10.43 9.98 6.50
CA GLY A 191 9.85 9.34 7.67
C GLY A 191 8.66 8.42 7.39
N TYR A 192 8.29 8.15 6.14
CA TYR A 192 7.29 7.12 5.85
C TYR A 192 7.81 5.73 6.24
N PRO A 193 7.04 4.93 7.02
CA PRO A 193 7.55 3.69 7.61
C PRO A 193 7.71 2.52 6.61
N GLY A 194 7.43 2.72 5.34
CA GLY A 194 7.48 1.67 4.32
C GLY A 194 6.09 1.17 3.91
N PHE A 195 6.01 0.10 3.13
CA PHE A 195 4.72 -0.43 2.66
C PHE A 195 3.91 -1.01 3.82
N ILE A 196 2.95 -0.24 4.34
CA ILE A 196 2.17 -0.58 5.54
C ILE A 196 1.04 -1.57 5.24
N ARG A 197 0.79 -2.49 6.18
CA ARG A 197 -0.28 -3.50 6.10
C ARG A 197 -1.26 -3.44 7.26
N GLY A 198 -0.79 -3.67 8.46
CA GLY A 198 -1.58 -3.53 9.68
C GLY A 198 -1.46 -2.12 10.25
N ILE A 199 -2.50 -1.66 10.89
CA ILE A 199 -2.51 -0.39 11.63
C ILE A 199 -3.37 -0.51 12.87
N ALA A 200 -2.90 0.02 13.98
CA ALA A 200 -3.66 0.13 15.22
C ALA A 200 -3.33 1.44 15.94
N THR A 201 -4.26 1.90 16.76
CA THR A 201 -4.05 3.10 17.59
C THR A 201 -2.88 2.90 18.54
N GLY A 202 -1.98 3.89 18.58
CA GLY A 202 -0.86 3.97 19.52
C GLY A 202 -1.14 4.97 20.65
N PRO A 203 -0.09 5.33 21.42
CA PRO A 203 -0.12 6.48 22.31
C PRO A 203 -0.53 7.76 21.57
N ALA A 204 -0.95 8.78 22.33
CA ALA A 204 -1.50 10.03 21.76
C ALA A 204 -0.67 10.58 20.58
N GLY A 205 -1.32 10.80 19.42
CA GLY A 205 -0.68 11.29 18.21
C GLY A 205 0.17 10.26 17.47
N SER A 206 0.00 8.95 17.74
CA SER A 206 0.73 7.88 17.05
C SER A 206 -0.14 6.69 16.68
N VAL A 207 0.40 5.86 15.79
CA VAL A 207 -0.16 4.56 15.42
C VAL A 207 0.95 3.51 15.41
N TYR A 208 0.58 2.29 15.71
CA TYR A 208 1.42 1.13 15.41
C TYR A 208 1.11 0.65 14.00
N VAL A 209 2.11 0.30 13.24
CA VAL A 209 1.95 -0.31 11.92
C VAL A 209 2.83 -1.55 11.75
N THR A 210 2.39 -2.47 10.92
CA THR A 210 3.24 -3.52 10.36
C THR A 210 3.60 -3.16 8.93
N THR A 211 4.82 -3.51 8.50
CA THR A 211 5.29 -3.26 7.15
C THR A 211 5.54 -4.55 6.38
N SER A 212 5.56 -4.48 5.06
CA SER A 212 5.94 -5.60 4.20
C SER A 212 7.42 -6.00 4.37
N ALA A 213 8.23 -5.12 4.96
CA ALA A 213 9.63 -5.38 5.32
C ALA A 213 9.78 -6.30 6.55
N GLY A 214 8.67 -6.69 7.19
CA GLY A 214 8.71 -7.49 8.42
C GLY A 214 9.01 -6.67 9.66
N GLU A 215 8.58 -5.42 9.68
CA GLU A 215 8.79 -4.50 10.80
C GLU A 215 7.49 -4.23 11.54
N VAL A 216 7.62 -4.05 12.85
CA VAL A 216 6.60 -3.43 13.70
C VAL A 216 7.10 -2.04 14.06
N VAL A 217 6.35 -1.03 13.69
CA VAL A 217 6.78 0.37 13.82
C VAL A 217 5.75 1.16 14.63
N LEU A 218 6.22 1.99 15.55
CA LEU A 218 5.44 3.06 16.17
C LEU A 218 5.71 4.35 15.37
N TYR A 219 4.69 4.86 14.69
CA TYR A 219 4.78 6.08 13.90
C TYR A 219 4.08 7.24 14.63
N ASN A 220 4.79 8.34 14.82
CA ASN A 220 4.25 9.55 15.45
C ASN A 220 3.97 10.63 14.40
N PHE A 221 2.72 11.07 14.31
CA PHE A 221 2.29 12.08 13.32
C PHE A 221 2.90 13.47 13.53
N ASN A 222 3.29 13.80 14.77
CA ASN A 222 3.84 15.12 15.08
C ASN A 222 5.33 15.23 14.70
N THR A 223 6.11 14.19 15.03
CA THR A 223 7.56 14.17 14.73
C THR A 223 7.83 13.64 13.32
N ARG A 224 6.91 12.86 12.74
CA ARG A 224 7.05 12.13 11.48
C ARG A 224 8.23 11.14 11.49
N GLU A 225 8.59 10.66 12.68
CA GLU A 225 9.68 9.71 12.86
C GLU A 225 9.12 8.31 13.11
N PRO A 226 9.50 7.31 12.31
CA PRO A 226 9.19 5.91 12.58
C PRO A 226 10.16 5.35 13.63
N GLN A 227 9.62 4.83 14.72
CA GLN A 227 10.38 4.03 15.68
C GLN A 227 10.19 2.55 15.36
N ILE A 228 11.18 1.89 14.80
CA ILE A 228 11.16 0.45 14.57
C ILE A 228 11.30 -0.24 15.93
N LEU A 229 10.28 -1.00 16.33
CA LEU A 229 10.29 -1.80 17.57
C LEU A 229 10.96 -3.15 17.32
N VAL A 230 10.68 -3.78 16.19
CA VAL A 230 11.26 -5.06 15.76
C VAL A 230 11.26 -5.13 14.24
N ASN A 231 12.23 -5.83 13.68
CA ASN A 231 12.41 -6.09 12.27
C ASN A 231 12.66 -7.58 11.98
N GLU A 232 12.89 -7.93 10.72
CA GLU A 232 13.21 -9.29 10.25
C GLU A 232 12.12 -10.34 10.54
N LEU A 233 10.86 -9.90 10.73
CA LEU A 233 9.73 -10.80 10.82
C LEU A 233 9.20 -11.14 9.42
N ASN A 234 8.46 -12.25 9.30
CA ASN A 234 8.04 -12.78 8.00
C ASN A 234 6.53 -12.67 7.79
N GLU A 235 6.11 -11.97 6.73
CA GLU A 235 4.71 -11.78 6.35
C GLU A 235 3.83 -11.26 7.50
N LEU A 236 4.08 -10.05 7.98
CA LEU A 236 3.26 -9.41 8.99
C LEU A 236 1.94 -8.91 8.39
N TYR A 237 0.87 -9.05 9.16
CA TYR A 237 -0.46 -8.54 8.85
C TYR A 237 -0.98 -7.66 9.99
N SER A 238 -2.05 -8.08 10.66
CA SER A 238 -2.69 -7.34 11.73
C SER A 238 -1.87 -7.27 13.00
N LEU A 239 -2.12 -6.24 13.78
CA LEU A 239 -1.60 -6.07 15.12
C LEU A 239 -2.65 -5.44 16.03
N THR A 240 -2.58 -5.71 17.32
CA THR A 240 -3.48 -5.14 18.33
C THR A 240 -2.69 -4.71 19.56
N PRO A 241 -2.83 -3.46 20.03
CA PRO A 241 -2.22 -3.00 21.28
C PRO A 241 -2.79 -3.74 22.49
N THR A 242 -1.95 -3.91 23.50
CA THR A 242 -2.33 -4.45 24.80
C THR A 242 -2.33 -3.37 25.88
N GLN A 243 -3.00 -3.62 27.00
CA GLN A 243 -3.13 -2.64 28.09
C GLN A 243 -1.79 -2.27 28.75
N ASP A 244 -0.79 -3.15 28.67
CA ASP A 244 0.57 -2.93 29.20
C ASP A 244 1.51 -2.22 28.21
N GLY A 245 0.97 -1.69 27.10
CA GLY A 245 1.71 -0.91 26.12
C GLY A 245 2.54 -1.74 25.12
N ALA A 246 2.37 -3.06 25.12
CA ALA A 246 2.91 -3.94 24.09
C ALA A 246 1.91 -4.04 22.91
N VAL A 247 2.31 -4.72 21.84
CA VAL A 247 1.43 -5.08 20.73
C VAL A 247 1.48 -6.58 20.47
N VAL A 248 0.34 -7.17 20.14
CA VAL A 248 0.26 -8.55 19.65
C VAL A 248 0.17 -8.53 18.13
N VAL A 249 1.00 -9.31 17.47
CA VAL A 249 1.22 -9.28 16.02
C VAL A 249 1.01 -10.67 15.43
N ALA A 250 0.29 -10.74 14.32
CA ALA A 250 0.15 -11.95 13.51
C ALA A 250 1.29 -12.04 12.50
N GLU A 251 2.14 -13.08 12.61
CA GLU A 251 3.23 -13.38 11.69
C GLU A 251 2.88 -14.58 10.82
N GLY A 252 2.40 -14.31 9.62
CA GLY A 252 1.87 -15.31 8.70
C GLY A 252 2.91 -16.27 8.17
N GLY A 253 4.09 -15.78 7.80
CA GLY A 253 5.13 -16.59 7.17
C GLY A 253 5.73 -17.67 8.07
N GLU A 254 5.74 -17.44 9.40
CA GLU A 254 6.25 -18.40 10.39
C GLU A 254 5.13 -19.09 11.20
N GLY A 255 3.87 -18.75 10.90
CA GLY A 255 2.73 -19.34 11.62
C GLY A 255 2.76 -19.06 13.12
N ARG A 256 3.12 -17.82 13.51
CA ARG A 256 3.28 -17.43 14.92
C ARG A 256 2.38 -16.28 15.32
N LEU A 257 2.04 -16.26 16.59
CA LEU A 257 1.49 -15.09 17.27
C LEU A 257 2.54 -14.56 18.23
N LEU A 258 2.89 -13.29 18.10
CA LEU A 258 3.97 -12.64 18.84
C LEU A 258 3.41 -11.51 19.71
N LYS A 259 3.97 -11.32 20.91
CA LYS A 259 3.83 -10.11 21.71
C LYS A 259 5.15 -9.35 21.63
N VAL A 260 5.09 -8.10 21.23
CA VAL A 260 6.26 -7.19 21.09
C VAL A 260 6.09 -6.05 22.08
N THR A 261 7.07 -5.86 22.96
CA THR A 261 7.08 -4.74 23.91
C THR A 261 7.54 -3.44 23.24
N SER A 262 7.35 -2.31 23.92
CA SER A 262 7.87 -1.01 23.47
C SER A 262 9.40 -0.95 23.36
N ASN A 263 10.12 -1.88 24.02
CA ASN A 263 11.57 -2.00 23.97
C ASN A 263 12.04 -2.98 22.87
N GLY A 264 11.11 -3.61 22.14
CA GLY A 264 11.41 -4.57 21.09
C GLY A 264 11.58 -6.03 21.58
N ASP A 265 11.32 -6.32 22.85
CA ASP A 265 11.36 -7.71 23.34
C ASP A 265 10.21 -8.52 22.75
N ILE A 266 10.52 -9.72 22.25
CA ILE A 266 9.55 -10.60 21.61
C ILE A 266 9.20 -11.79 22.53
N THR A 267 7.92 -12.01 22.74
CA THR A 267 7.40 -13.23 23.37
C THR A 267 6.50 -13.96 22.37
N VAL A 268 6.76 -15.26 22.14
CA VAL A 268 5.90 -16.09 21.29
C VAL A 268 4.73 -16.60 22.09
N LEU A 269 3.51 -16.18 21.72
CA LEU A 269 2.26 -16.58 22.37
C LEU A 269 1.69 -17.90 21.80
N ALA A 270 1.88 -18.13 20.47
CA ALA A 270 1.46 -19.37 19.81
C ALA A 270 2.37 -19.68 18.62
N ARG A 271 2.40 -20.97 18.24
CA ARG A 271 3.11 -21.53 17.07
C ARG A 271 2.22 -22.51 16.33
N GLY A 272 2.56 -22.85 15.08
CA GLY A 272 1.85 -23.81 14.25
C GLY A 272 0.48 -23.34 13.79
N LEU A 273 0.27 -22.04 13.75
CA LEU A 273 -0.92 -21.42 13.18
C LEU A 273 -0.89 -21.52 11.64
N GLY A 274 -2.06 -21.58 11.00
CA GLY A 274 -2.22 -21.65 9.55
C GLY A 274 -2.20 -20.26 8.93
N ARG A 275 -1.01 -19.69 8.74
CA ARG A 275 -0.78 -18.36 8.15
C ARG A 275 -1.64 -17.29 8.83
N PRO A 276 -1.46 -17.03 10.15
CA PRO A 276 -2.26 -16.09 10.88
C PRO A 276 -2.17 -14.68 10.26
N ASN A 277 -3.32 -14.01 10.13
CA ASN A 277 -3.31 -12.65 9.59
C ASN A 277 -4.12 -11.64 10.40
N GLY A 278 -5.31 -11.95 10.87
CA GLY A 278 -6.07 -11.09 11.78
C GLY A 278 -5.83 -11.46 13.24
N VAL A 279 -5.70 -10.47 14.13
CA VAL A 279 -5.61 -10.69 15.58
C VAL A 279 -6.38 -9.61 16.32
N VAL A 280 -7.05 -10.02 17.39
CA VAL A 280 -7.64 -9.12 18.38
C VAL A 280 -7.39 -9.65 19.79
N VAL A 281 -7.11 -8.74 20.72
CA VAL A 281 -6.83 -9.05 22.13
C VAL A 281 -8.03 -8.68 22.97
N ALA A 282 -8.52 -9.63 23.78
CA ALA A 282 -9.60 -9.41 24.74
C ALA A 282 -9.09 -8.71 26.02
N GLY A 283 -10.03 -8.21 26.81
CA GLY A 283 -9.71 -7.48 28.06
C GLY A 283 -8.97 -8.31 29.12
N ASP A 284 -9.06 -9.64 29.06
CA ASP A 284 -8.34 -10.58 29.93
C ASP A 284 -6.94 -10.97 29.38
N GLY A 285 -6.54 -10.39 28.23
CA GLY A 285 -5.28 -10.67 27.58
C GLY A 285 -5.29 -11.89 26.65
N SER A 286 -6.40 -12.62 26.56
CA SER A 286 -6.56 -13.69 25.56
C SER A 286 -6.64 -13.12 24.14
N CYS A 287 -6.24 -13.92 23.14
CA CYS A 287 -6.21 -13.50 21.76
C CYS A 287 -7.11 -14.37 20.89
N TYR A 288 -7.74 -13.75 19.90
CA TYR A 288 -8.39 -14.44 18.80
C TYR A 288 -7.59 -14.18 17.53
N VAL A 289 -7.33 -15.24 16.75
CA VAL A 289 -6.44 -15.20 15.58
C VAL A 289 -7.12 -15.87 14.40
N SER A 290 -7.25 -15.18 13.29
CA SER A 290 -7.73 -15.79 12.05
C SER A 290 -6.62 -16.55 11.33
N GLU A 291 -6.95 -17.73 10.85
CA GLU A 291 -6.07 -18.66 10.14
C GLU A 291 -6.68 -19.01 8.77
N PRO A 292 -6.45 -18.18 7.73
CA PRO A 292 -7.05 -18.38 6.41
C PRO A 292 -6.77 -19.75 5.80
N ASP A 293 -5.54 -20.26 5.95
CA ASP A 293 -5.13 -21.55 5.37
C ASP A 293 -5.84 -22.75 6.02
N LYS A 294 -6.36 -22.55 7.24
CA LYS A 294 -7.15 -23.60 7.94
C LYS A 294 -8.66 -23.32 7.93
N GLY A 295 -9.08 -22.18 7.42
CA GLY A 295 -10.49 -21.76 7.44
C GLY A 295 -11.08 -21.68 8.86
N GLN A 296 -10.31 -21.16 9.83
CA GLN A 296 -10.70 -21.13 11.23
C GLN A 296 -10.28 -19.84 11.95
N VAL A 297 -10.87 -19.65 13.14
CA VAL A 297 -10.35 -18.71 14.13
C VAL A 297 -9.94 -19.48 15.36
N SER A 298 -8.72 -19.24 15.83
CA SER A 298 -8.17 -19.81 17.05
C SER A 298 -8.27 -18.87 18.23
N TYR A 299 -8.46 -19.44 19.41
CA TYR A 299 -8.35 -18.82 20.72
C TYR A 299 -7.01 -19.19 21.34
N VAL A 300 -6.26 -18.17 21.80
CA VAL A 300 -4.93 -18.32 22.39
C VAL A 300 -4.93 -17.70 23.80
N ASN A 301 -4.70 -18.54 24.82
CA ASN A 301 -4.55 -18.12 26.22
C ASN A 301 -3.72 -19.19 26.97
N GLY A 302 -2.38 -19.04 26.99
CA GLY A 302 -1.47 -20.05 27.54
C GLY A 302 -1.44 -21.38 26.78
N GLY A 303 -2.27 -21.51 25.77
CA GLY A 303 -2.39 -22.63 24.82
C GLY A 303 -3.24 -22.19 23.65
N THR A 304 -3.37 -23.04 22.61
CA THR A 304 -4.16 -22.77 21.41
C THR A 304 -5.30 -23.75 21.28
N SER A 305 -6.51 -23.26 21.01
CA SER A 305 -7.69 -24.08 20.69
C SER A 305 -8.50 -23.42 19.58
N THR A 306 -9.23 -24.21 18.79
CA THR A 306 -10.13 -23.68 17.77
C THR A 306 -11.37 -23.08 18.40
N LEU A 307 -11.69 -21.82 18.09
CA LEU A 307 -12.95 -21.17 18.46
C LEU A 307 -14.06 -21.56 17.50
N ILE A 308 -13.81 -21.43 16.19
CA ILE A 308 -14.75 -21.71 15.10
C ILE A 308 -13.97 -22.15 13.85
N GLU A 309 -14.56 -23.04 13.07
CA GLU A 309 -14.03 -23.59 11.82
C GLU A 309 -15.06 -23.53 10.69
N GLY A 310 -14.68 -23.94 9.49
CA GLY A 310 -15.55 -23.95 8.30
C GLY A 310 -15.80 -22.55 7.74
N LEU A 311 -14.81 -21.65 7.90
CA LEU A 311 -14.72 -20.37 7.22
C LEU A 311 -13.98 -20.54 5.89
N SER A 312 -14.20 -19.63 4.95
CA SER A 312 -13.61 -19.73 3.62
C SER A 312 -12.20 -19.12 3.57
N SER A 313 -12.07 -17.87 4.05
CA SER A 313 -10.80 -17.15 4.18
C SER A 313 -10.95 -16.05 5.24
N PRO A 314 -10.96 -16.40 6.54
CA PRO A 314 -11.13 -15.43 7.61
C PRO A 314 -9.92 -14.51 7.69
N GLN A 315 -10.16 -13.19 7.83
CA GLN A 315 -9.12 -12.17 7.86
C GLN A 315 -9.29 -11.24 9.07
N GLY A 316 -9.77 -10.01 8.86
CA GLY A 316 -9.92 -9.03 9.92
C GLY A 316 -10.83 -9.49 11.05
N LEU A 317 -10.42 -9.23 12.28
CA LEU A 317 -11.16 -9.55 13.52
C LEU A 317 -11.38 -8.31 14.35
N ALA A 318 -12.53 -8.23 15.01
CA ALA A 318 -12.81 -7.21 16.03
C ALA A 318 -13.76 -7.75 17.11
N LEU A 319 -13.66 -7.21 18.32
CA LEU A 319 -14.61 -7.51 19.42
C LEU A 319 -15.69 -6.45 19.47
N LEU A 320 -16.94 -6.87 19.60
CA LEU A 320 -18.10 -6.01 19.84
C LEU A 320 -18.95 -6.62 20.97
N GLY A 321 -18.78 -6.11 22.18
CA GLY A 321 -19.39 -6.70 23.38
C GLY A 321 -18.93 -8.14 23.58
N ASP A 322 -19.90 -9.08 23.62
CA ASP A 322 -19.66 -10.52 23.72
C ASP A 322 -19.54 -11.26 22.39
N GLN A 323 -19.41 -10.53 21.31
CA GLN A 323 -19.29 -11.07 19.95
C GLN A 323 -17.89 -10.84 19.38
N LEU A 324 -17.38 -11.84 18.68
CA LEU A 324 -16.27 -11.72 17.76
C LEU A 324 -16.82 -11.50 16.36
N LEU A 325 -16.43 -10.39 15.73
CA LEU A 325 -16.71 -10.10 14.33
C LEU A 325 -15.55 -10.60 13.48
N ILE A 326 -15.88 -11.20 12.33
CA ILE A 326 -14.93 -11.82 11.41
C ILE A 326 -15.27 -11.37 9.99
N VAL A 327 -14.32 -10.78 9.28
CA VAL A 327 -14.41 -10.65 7.82
C VAL A 327 -13.95 -11.94 7.19
N ASP A 328 -14.84 -12.66 6.53
CA ASP A 328 -14.51 -13.82 5.70
C ASP A 328 -14.44 -13.39 4.24
N SER A 329 -13.25 -13.10 3.75
CA SER A 329 -13.02 -12.57 2.40
C SER A 329 -13.33 -13.59 1.30
N GLY A 330 -13.28 -14.88 1.60
CA GLY A 330 -13.61 -15.93 0.65
C GLY A 330 -15.10 -16.07 0.40
N SER A 331 -15.94 -15.95 1.44
CA SER A 331 -17.41 -15.94 1.31
C SER A 331 -17.99 -14.54 1.07
N LYS A 332 -17.18 -13.49 1.17
CA LYS A 332 -17.63 -12.07 1.07
C LYS A 332 -18.61 -11.70 2.18
N GLU A 333 -18.37 -12.17 3.39
CA GLU A 333 -19.29 -12.01 4.52
C GLU A 333 -18.63 -11.33 5.72
N LEU A 334 -19.46 -10.60 6.47
CA LEU A 334 -19.19 -10.26 7.87
C LEU A 334 -19.96 -11.21 8.77
N ILE A 335 -19.25 -11.95 9.58
CA ILE A 335 -19.79 -12.97 10.47
C ILE A 335 -19.62 -12.51 11.93
N ALA A 336 -20.69 -12.59 12.71
CA ALA A 336 -20.65 -12.42 14.15
C ALA A 336 -20.68 -13.80 14.83
N VAL A 337 -19.80 -14.01 15.80
CA VAL A 337 -19.73 -15.24 16.62
C VAL A 337 -19.91 -14.87 18.08
N SER A 338 -20.92 -15.42 18.74
CA SER A 338 -21.08 -15.28 20.19
C SER A 338 -19.96 -16.03 20.91
N LEU A 339 -19.20 -15.34 21.74
CA LEU A 339 -18.08 -15.94 22.48
C LEU A 339 -18.58 -16.94 23.52
N ALA A 340 -19.81 -16.71 24.07
CA ALA A 340 -20.43 -17.60 25.08
C ALA A 340 -20.96 -18.89 24.45
N THR A 341 -21.71 -18.81 23.35
CA THR A 341 -22.43 -19.96 22.77
C THR A 341 -21.72 -20.54 21.53
N LYS A 342 -20.76 -19.85 20.99
CA LYS A 342 -20.06 -20.15 19.70
C LYS A 342 -21.01 -20.19 18.48
N GLN A 343 -22.22 -19.72 18.63
CA GLN A 343 -23.15 -19.58 17.51
C GLN A 343 -22.67 -18.48 16.58
N ARG A 344 -22.71 -18.76 15.27
CA ARG A 344 -22.38 -17.81 14.21
C ARG A 344 -23.61 -17.29 13.51
N GLN A 345 -23.56 -16.03 13.10
CA GLN A 345 -24.57 -15.38 12.28
C GLN A 345 -23.87 -14.52 11.22
N THR A 346 -24.26 -14.62 9.97
CA THR A 346 -23.88 -13.66 8.93
C THR A 346 -24.66 -12.38 9.14
N ILE A 347 -23.97 -11.27 9.36
CA ILE A 347 -24.55 -9.94 9.57
C ILE A 347 -24.32 -8.98 8.42
N GLY A 348 -23.49 -9.36 7.43
CA GLY A 348 -23.25 -8.67 6.17
C GLY A 348 -22.86 -9.67 5.09
N SER A 349 -23.29 -9.45 3.84
CA SER A 349 -22.98 -10.31 2.71
C SER A 349 -22.71 -9.48 1.46
N ASN A 350 -22.10 -10.11 0.45
CA ASN A 350 -21.67 -9.46 -0.80
C ASN A 350 -20.73 -8.27 -0.54
N LEU A 351 -19.87 -8.38 0.48
CA LEU A 351 -18.91 -7.34 0.77
C LEU A 351 -17.84 -7.27 -0.33
N PRO A 352 -17.40 -6.08 -0.72
CA PRO A 352 -16.33 -5.90 -1.71
C PRO A 352 -14.94 -6.10 -1.05
N VAL A 353 -14.71 -7.27 -0.48
CA VAL A 353 -13.47 -7.67 0.21
C VAL A 353 -12.79 -8.80 -0.56
N GLY A 354 -11.46 -8.83 -0.54
CA GLY A 354 -10.66 -9.84 -1.23
C GLY A 354 -10.86 -9.86 -2.76
N PRO A 355 -10.35 -10.87 -3.47
CA PRO A 355 -10.35 -10.93 -4.93
C PRO A 355 -11.76 -11.04 -5.51
N GLN A 356 -11.93 -10.61 -6.74
CA GLN A 356 -13.19 -10.77 -7.48
C GLN A 356 -13.51 -12.27 -7.68
N PRO A 357 -14.81 -12.65 -7.77
CA PRO A 357 -15.20 -14.02 -8.02
C PRO A 357 -14.52 -14.60 -9.27
N GLY A 358 -13.96 -15.79 -9.17
CA GLY A 358 -13.27 -16.48 -10.27
C GLY A 358 -11.81 -16.00 -10.52
N VAL A 359 -11.34 -15.02 -9.78
CA VAL A 359 -9.94 -14.59 -9.81
C VAL A 359 -9.15 -15.30 -8.72
N THR A 360 -8.11 -16.02 -9.10
CA THR A 360 -7.13 -16.54 -8.15
C THR A 360 -6.02 -15.50 -8.00
N PRO A 361 -5.90 -14.86 -6.81
CA PRO A 361 -4.87 -13.85 -6.63
C PRO A 361 -3.49 -14.48 -6.68
N GLN A 362 -2.57 -13.82 -7.38
CA GLN A 362 -1.16 -14.14 -7.31
C GLN A 362 -0.52 -13.18 -6.30
N PRO A 363 0.29 -13.68 -5.35
CA PRO A 363 1.03 -12.80 -4.46
C PRO A 363 1.95 -11.87 -5.27
N LEU A 364 1.89 -10.58 -5.00
CA LEU A 364 2.88 -9.64 -5.54
C LEU A 364 4.20 -9.89 -4.82
N MET A 365 5.19 -10.41 -5.54
CA MET A 365 6.50 -10.79 -4.97
C MET A 365 7.36 -9.59 -4.55
N GLY A 366 6.82 -8.39 -4.68
CA GLY A 366 7.52 -7.17 -4.35
C GLY A 366 8.40 -6.63 -5.49
N ILE A 367 8.97 -5.47 -5.24
CA ILE A 367 9.90 -4.78 -6.15
C ILE A 367 11.19 -4.58 -5.38
N ALA A 368 12.27 -5.22 -5.82
CA ALA A 368 13.55 -5.18 -5.13
C ALA A 368 14.01 -3.74 -4.83
N GLY A 369 14.26 -3.43 -3.57
CA GLY A 369 14.67 -2.12 -3.12
C GLY A 369 13.57 -1.08 -2.94
N LEU A 370 12.30 -1.43 -3.26
CA LEU A 370 11.17 -0.52 -3.15
C LEU A 370 10.05 -1.09 -2.28
N ILE A 371 9.57 -2.27 -2.60
CA ILE A 371 8.47 -2.95 -1.87
C ILE A 371 8.90 -4.37 -1.61
N GLN A 372 8.89 -4.80 -0.36
CA GLN A 372 9.18 -6.18 -0.01
C GLN A 372 7.91 -7.03 -0.11
N GLY A 373 8.01 -8.17 -0.76
CA GLY A 373 6.93 -9.14 -0.90
C GLY A 373 7.19 -10.41 -0.10
N PRO A 374 6.28 -11.38 -0.12
CA PRO A 374 5.03 -11.37 -0.89
C PRO A 374 3.95 -10.48 -0.28
N LEU A 375 3.16 -9.85 -1.15
CA LEU A 375 1.99 -9.06 -0.76
C LEU A 375 0.73 -9.84 -1.13
N THR A 376 -0.11 -10.13 -0.14
CA THR A 376 -1.43 -10.73 -0.34
C THR A 376 -2.50 -9.79 0.20
N SER A 377 -3.75 -9.96 -0.23
CA SER A 377 -4.88 -9.18 0.26
C SER A 377 -5.08 -9.37 1.77
N PHE A 378 -5.55 -8.33 2.44
CA PHE A 378 -5.96 -8.35 3.83
C PHE A 378 -7.08 -7.33 4.05
N SER A 379 -8.26 -7.81 4.41
CA SER A 379 -9.41 -6.96 4.72
C SER A 379 -9.48 -6.74 6.22
N GLY A 380 -9.02 -5.58 6.67
CA GLY A 380 -9.01 -5.19 8.09
C GLY A 380 -10.41 -4.90 8.63
N LEU A 381 -10.57 -5.01 9.95
CA LEU A 381 -11.81 -4.76 10.67
C LEU A 381 -11.54 -3.96 11.94
N ALA A 382 -12.36 -2.95 12.20
CA ALA A 382 -12.31 -2.16 13.44
C ALA A 382 -13.70 -1.85 13.96
N VAL A 383 -13.81 -1.59 15.26
CA VAL A 383 -15.05 -1.18 15.92
C VAL A 383 -14.81 0.13 16.67
N GLY A 384 -15.62 1.12 16.38
CA GLY A 384 -15.61 2.40 17.08
C GLY A 384 -16.19 2.32 18.48
N SER A 385 -15.93 3.32 19.31
CA SER A 385 -16.45 3.42 20.68
C SER A 385 -17.98 3.50 20.74
N ASP A 386 -18.63 3.91 19.66
CA ASP A 386 -20.09 3.94 19.48
C ASP A 386 -20.67 2.60 18.96
N GLY A 387 -19.83 1.59 18.78
CA GLY A 387 -20.22 0.29 18.21
C GLY A 387 -20.36 0.26 16.69
N THR A 388 -20.00 1.34 15.98
CA THR A 388 -19.93 1.34 14.51
C THR A 388 -18.81 0.41 14.06
N VAL A 389 -19.11 -0.45 13.10
CA VAL A 389 -18.16 -1.40 12.51
C VAL A 389 -17.60 -0.81 11.23
N TYR A 390 -16.27 -0.87 11.07
CA TYR A 390 -15.54 -0.39 9.90
C TYR A 390 -14.79 -1.55 9.25
N ILE A 391 -14.90 -1.68 7.92
CA ILE A 391 -14.28 -2.74 7.14
C ILE A 391 -13.42 -2.11 6.05
N ALA A 392 -12.16 -2.53 5.97
CA ALA A 392 -11.32 -2.23 4.81
C ALA A 392 -11.79 -3.07 3.62
N ALA A 393 -12.39 -2.43 2.63
CA ALA A 393 -12.92 -3.07 1.42
C ALA A 393 -11.87 -3.04 0.32
N ASP A 394 -10.87 -3.92 0.44
CA ASP A 394 -9.72 -4.02 -0.45
C ASP A 394 -10.09 -4.44 -1.88
N GLY A 395 -11.26 -5.03 -2.08
CA GLY A 395 -11.75 -5.42 -3.40
C GLY A 395 -12.27 -4.26 -4.27
N GLU A 396 -12.52 -3.08 -3.69
CA GLU A 396 -12.96 -1.87 -4.43
C GLU A 396 -12.24 -0.58 -4.03
N GLY A 397 -11.34 -0.62 -3.02
CA GLY A 397 -10.63 0.56 -2.54
C GLY A 397 -11.50 1.52 -1.74
N SER A 398 -12.28 1.03 -0.79
CA SER A 398 -13.14 1.83 0.09
C SER A 398 -13.07 1.41 1.55
N VAL A 399 -13.68 2.19 2.43
CA VAL A 399 -13.97 1.82 3.81
C VAL A 399 -15.48 1.75 4.00
N LEU A 400 -15.98 0.58 4.34
CA LEU A 400 -17.40 0.38 4.65
C LEU A 400 -17.68 0.68 6.11
N THR A 401 -18.87 1.19 6.37
CA THR A 401 -19.39 1.40 7.73
C THR A 401 -20.72 0.70 7.91
N LEU A 402 -20.84 -0.06 9.01
CA LEU A 402 -22.11 -0.67 9.42
C LEU A 402 -22.50 -0.10 10.79
N LYS A 403 -23.69 0.51 10.85
CA LYS A 403 -24.28 1.00 12.09
C LYS A 403 -25.44 0.10 12.50
N ARG A 404 -25.57 -0.20 13.79
CA ARG A 404 -26.82 -0.79 14.29
C ARG A 404 -27.95 0.22 14.09
N THR A 405 -28.98 -0.18 13.38
CA THR A 405 -30.26 0.54 13.29
C THR A 405 -31.10 0.31 14.53
#